data_3e97d83f1f915be128c36e8f824d98a8
#
_entry.id   3e97d83f1f915be128c36e8f824d98a8
#
_cell.length_a   1.000
_cell.length_b   1.000
_cell.length_c   1.000
_cell.angle_alpha   90.00
_cell.angle_beta   90.00
_cell.angle_gamma   90.00
#
_symmetry.space_group_name_H-M   'P 1'
#
loop_
_entity.id
_entity.type
_entity.pdbx_description
1 polymer ?
#
loop_
_entity_poly.entity_id
_entity_poly.type
_entity_poly.pdbx_seq_one_letter_code
_entity_poly.pdbx_strand_id
1 'polypeptide(L)'
;MRMRQAILALAVVTLMIDTALAQPCTAPTRRARLIVLDNSATGRDTLWFGIHDSATAGIDPRLCEVEFPPFPPQGVFESRWMNPPGYEGIEPPAGLGQGVKLDYRHYTSRTQIDTHRVKFQPNEPPGYPMRFKWYRAEVATICDSCILMDEFGGAIVPKTRMTSSDSLNVQLTAIQSLIMIQYGAKITGVDQTQSGVPGSFALEQNFPNPFNPTTTIRFEIQRGAFTDISVYNILGEKVATLASQMLAPGYYTVQWNGTNNSGNSVASGVYFVRMNAQADNGNFSALRKLLFMK
;
A
#
# COMPACT_ATOMS: atom_id res chain seq x y z
N MET A 1 -10.93 60.27 54.83
CA MET A 1 -11.82 59.21 54.33
C MET A 1 -11.86 59.31 52.82
N ARG A 2 -11.03 58.55 52.12
CA ARG A 2 -11.00 58.46 50.66
C ARG A 2 -10.79 57.00 50.30
N MET A 3 -11.88 56.35 49.88
CA MET A 3 -11.88 55.00 49.31
C MET A 3 -11.13 55.01 47.96
N ARG A 4 -10.06 54.24 47.85
CA ARG A 4 -9.40 53.92 46.56
C ARG A 4 -10.08 52.70 46.00
N GLN A 5 -10.80 52.87 44.92
CA GLN A 5 -11.28 51.76 44.07
C GLN A 5 -10.09 51.16 43.32
N ALA A 6 -9.84 49.88 43.55
CA ALA A 6 -8.95 49.10 42.77
C ALA A 6 -9.69 48.58 41.53
N ILE A 7 -9.29 49.01 40.34
CA ILE A 7 -9.76 48.49 39.08
C ILE A 7 -8.99 47.20 38.80
N LEU A 8 -9.70 46.10 38.85
CA LEU A 8 -9.21 44.77 38.48
C LEU A 8 -9.21 44.68 36.93
N ALA A 9 -8.03 44.81 36.32
CA ALA A 9 -7.89 44.56 34.90
C ALA A 9 -7.93 43.02 34.63
N LEU A 10 -9.05 42.59 34.09
CA LEU A 10 -9.21 41.21 33.63
C LEU A 10 -8.47 41.06 32.28
N ALA A 11 -7.27 40.50 32.31
CA ALA A 11 -6.54 40.14 31.11
C ALA A 11 -7.22 38.92 30.49
N VAL A 12 -7.99 39.14 29.44
CA VAL A 12 -8.50 38.08 28.58
C VAL A 12 -7.34 37.55 27.75
N VAL A 13 -6.72 36.45 28.18
CA VAL A 13 -5.80 35.68 27.37
C VAL A 13 -6.64 34.97 26.32
N THR A 14 -6.71 35.56 25.14
CA THR A 14 -7.25 34.89 23.97
C THR A 14 -6.24 33.79 23.57
N LEU A 15 -6.55 32.56 23.99
CA LEU A 15 -5.85 31.40 23.48
C LEU A 15 -6.14 31.30 21.98
N MET A 16 -5.24 31.75 21.14
CA MET A 16 -5.26 31.46 19.72
C MET A 16 -5.06 29.96 19.60
N ILE A 17 -6.15 29.21 19.58
CA ILE A 17 -6.12 27.83 19.11
C ILE A 17 -5.85 27.94 17.61
N ASP A 18 -4.59 27.72 17.28
CA ASP A 18 -4.15 27.53 15.89
C ASP A 18 -4.85 26.25 15.41
N THR A 19 -6.06 26.41 14.89
CA THR A 19 -6.72 25.36 14.11
C THR A 19 -5.98 25.31 12.78
N ALA A 20 -4.77 24.74 12.81
CA ALA A 20 -4.23 24.16 11.60
C ALA A 20 -5.32 23.20 11.09
N LEU A 21 -6.06 23.64 10.07
CA LEU A 21 -7.02 22.81 9.37
C LEU A 21 -6.27 21.57 8.94
N ALA A 22 -6.43 20.48 9.69
CA ALA A 22 -5.86 19.20 9.34
C ALA A 22 -6.31 18.92 7.93
N GLN A 23 -5.38 18.87 6.99
CA GLN A 23 -5.73 18.52 5.62
C GLN A 23 -6.49 17.21 5.66
N PRO A 24 -7.63 17.10 4.99
CA PRO A 24 -8.39 15.86 4.99
C PRO A 24 -7.50 14.75 4.47
N CYS A 25 -7.37 13.69 5.25
CA CYS A 25 -6.61 12.52 4.83
C CYS A 25 -7.28 11.90 3.61
N THR A 26 -6.47 11.32 2.72
CA THR A 26 -6.97 10.61 1.54
C THR A 26 -6.55 9.15 1.61
N ALA A 27 -7.51 8.28 1.84
CA ALA A 27 -7.23 6.84 1.85
C ALA A 27 -6.82 6.38 0.44
N PRO A 28 -5.72 5.61 0.32
CA PRO A 28 -5.28 5.05 -0.95
C PRO A 28 -6.36 4.22 -1.64
N THR A 29 -6.41 4.31 -2.96
CA THR A 29 -7.31 3.49 -3.78
C THR A 29 -6.85 2.04 -3.90
N ARG A 30 -5.54 1.81 -3.76
CA ARG A 30 -4.91 0.48 -3.82
C ARG A 30 -4.84 -0.14 -2.44
N ARG A 31 -5.93 -0.73 -2.04
CA ARG A 31 -6.09 -1.35 -0.72
C ARG A 31 -7.00 -2.57 -0.78
N ALA A 32 -6.81 -3.48 0.17
CA ALA A 32 -7.65 -4.65 0.38
C ALA A 32 -8.14 -4.71 1.83
N ARG A 33 -9.22 -5.42 2.03
CA ARG A 33 -9.85 -5.61 3.34
C ARG A 33 -9.47 -6.94 3.95
N LEU A 34 -9.19 -6.93 5.25
CA LEU A 34 -9.18 -8.10 6.11
C LEU A 34 -10.33 -7.95 7.11
N ILE A 35 -11.38 -8.74 6.95
CA ILE A 35 -12.53 -8.75 7.84
C ILE A 35 -12.26 -9.77 8.93
N VAL A 36 -12.23 -9.32 10.18
CA VAL A 36 -11.98 -10.13 11.37
C VAL A 36 -13.30 -10.33 12.11
N LEU A 37 -13.65 -11.57 12.38
CA LEU A 37 -14.88 -11.94 13.09
C LEU A 37 -14.54 -12.93 14.18
N ASP A 38 -15.20 -12.80 15.32
CA ASP A 38 -15.26 -13.85 16.32
C ASP A 38 -16.54 -14.72 16.13
N ASN A 39 -16.78 -15.61 17.07
CA ASN A 39 -17.96 -16.46 17.04
C ASN A 39 -19.20 -15.84 17.70
N SER A 40 -19.13 -14.56 18.10
CA SER A 40 -20.29 -13.81 18.62
C SER A 40 -21.08 -13.18 17.46
N ALA A 41 -22.27 -12.66 17.77
CA ALA A 41 -23.09 -11.94 16.79
C ALA A 41 -22.55 -10.53 16.48
N THR A 42 -21.72 -9.96 17.35
CA THR A 42 -21.30 -8.55 17.31
C THR A 42 -19.80 -8.37 17.04
N GLY A 43 -18.99 -9.40 17.29
CA GLY A 43 -17.53 -9.33 17.10
C GLY A 43 -17.15 -9.30 15.62
N ARG A 44 -17.09 -8.10 15.06
CA ARG A 44 -16.70 -7.89 13.67
C ARG A 44 -15.94 -6.59 13.52
N ASP A 45 -14.86 -6.64 12.74
CA ASP A 45 -14.05 -5.49 12.39
C ASP A 45 -13.56 -5.59 10.95
N THR A 46 -13.09 -4.46 10.40
CA THR A 46 -12.50 -4.39 9.07
C THR A 46 -11.19 -3.64 9.14
N LEU A 47 -10.12 -4.35 8.88
CA LEU A 47 -8.78 -3.80 8.74
C LEU A 47 -8.49 -3.59 7.25
N TRP A 48 -7.76 -2.52 6.94
CA TRP A 48 -7.35 -2.23 5.58
C TRP A 48 -5.83 -2.29 5.49
N PHE A 49 -5.33 -2.83 4.41
CA PHE A 49 -3.91 -2.84 4.08
C PHE A 49 -3.72 -2.54 2.59
N GLY A 50 -2.58 -2.02 2.24
CA GLY A 50 -2.36 -1.64 0.85
C GLY A 50 -1.01 -1.02 0.59
N ILE A 51 -0.89 -0.38 -0.57
CA ILE A 51 0.34 0.26 -1.01
C ILE A 51 0.09 1.69 -1.46
N HIS A 52 1.04 2.56 -1.14
CA HIS A 52 1.03 3.95 -1.57
C HIS A 52 2.45 4.49 -1.69
N ASP A 53 2.71 5.30 -2.72
CA ASP A 53 4.05 5.80 -3.04
C ASP A 53 4.63 6.72 -1.95
N SER A 54 3.78 7.36 -1.15
CA SER A 54 4.20 8.21 -0.02
C SER A 54 4.06 7.56 1.35
N ALA A 55 3.69 6.27 1.41
CA ALA A 55 3.62 5.56 2.69
C ALA A 55 5.02 5.37 3.27
N THR A 56 5.12 5.33 4.59
CA THR A 56 6.36 5.04 5.32
C THR A 56 6.30 3.65 5.95
N ALA A 57 7.29 3.29 6.73
CA ALA A 57 7.23 2.09 7.57
C ALA A 57 6.45 2.32 8.88
N GLY A 58 6.09 3.58 9.16
CA GLY A 58 5.35 3.99 10.36
C GLY A 58 3.90 4.34 10.08
N ILE A 59 3.32 5.13 10.97
CA ILE A 59 1.96 5.63 10.84
C ILE A 59 1.96 6.88 9.97
N ASP A 60 1.12 6.89 8.94
CA ASP A 60 0.98 7.98 7.99
C ASP A 60 -0.40 8.67 8.12
N PRO A 61 -0.54 9.71 8.96
CA PRO A 61 -1.83 10.38 9.16
C PRO A 61 -2.42 10.97 7.87
N ARG A 62 -1.58 11.34 6.90
CA ARG A 62 -2.04 11.83 5.58
C ARG A 62 -2.76 10.75 4.77
N LEU A 63 -2.48 9.47 5.05
CA LEU A 63 -3.12 8.32 4.44
C LEU A 63 -4.27 7.78 5.30
N CYS A 64 -4.73 8.55 6.29
CA CYS A 64 -5.77 8.17 7.24
C CYS A 64 -5.37 7.07 8.24
N GLU A 65 -4.09 6.80 8.41
CA GLU A 65 -3.62 5.94 9.48
C GLU A 65 -3.68 6.71 10.80
N VAL A 66 -4.47 6.20 11.73
CA VAL A 66 -4.68 6.80 13.04
C VAL A 66 -4.34 5.76 14.09
N GLU A 67 -3.50 6.16 15.03
CA GLU A 67 -3.12 5.32 16.15
C GLU A 67 -4.27 5.19 17.14
N PHE A 68 -4.50 3.96 17.61
CA PHE A 68 -5.56 3.63 18.55
C PHE A 68 -5.06 3.63 19.99
N PRO A 69 -5.95 3.91 20.97
CA PRO A 69 -5.63 3.80 22.39
C PRO A 69 -5.33 2.33 22.76
N PRO A 70 -4.86 2.02 23.98
CA PRO A 70 -4.63 0.64 24.41
C PRO A 70 -5.79 -0.30 24.12
N PHE A 71 -5.49 -1.60 23.96
CA PHE A 71 -6.54 -2.61 23.78
C PHE A 71 -7.57 -2.53 24.90
N PRO A 72 -8.87 -2.73 24.59
CA PRO A 72 -9.89 -2.80 25.62
C PRO A 72 -9.64 -3.98 26.57
N PRO A 73 -10.30 -4.03 27.74
CA PRO A 73 -10.24 -5.19 28.62
C PRO A 73 -10.54 -6.50 27.88
N GLN A 74 -10.00 -7.61 28.39
CA GLN A 74 -10.32 -8.94 27.86
C GLN A 74 -11.83 -9.17 27.82
N GLY A 75 -12.30 -9.87 26.79
CA GLY A 75 -13.71 -10.13 26.57
C GLY A 75 -14.45 -9.07 25.75
N VAL A 76 -13.76 -8.02 25.34
CA VAL A 76 -14.27 -7.04 24.37
C VAL A 76 -13.58 -7.26 23.04
N PHE A 77 -14.34 -7.47 21.97
CA PHE A 77 -13.79 -7.70 20.63
C PHE A 77 -12.95 -6.52 20.15
N GLU A 78 -11.76 -6.81 19.63
CA GLU A 78 -10.89 -5.83 18.99
C GLU A 78 -9.95 -6.51 17.98
N SER A 79 -9.57 -5.82 16.90
CA SER A 79 -8.52 -6.25 16.00
C SER A 79 -7.75 -5.05 15.42
N ARG A 80 -6.45 -5.18 15.24
CA ARG A 80 -5.58 -4.07 14.76
C ARG A 80 -4.39 -4.59 14.00
N TRP A 81 -3.91 -3.81 13.03
CA TRP A 81 -2.54 -3.91 12.56
C TRP A 81 -1.62 -3.35 13.64
N MET A 82 -0.59 -4.09 13.97
CA MET A 82 0.43 -3.67 14.92
C MET A 82 1.56 -2.97 14.17
N ASN A 83 2.17 -1.98 14.80
CA ASN A 83 3.32 -1.28 14.25
C ASN A 83 4.46 -2.26 13.93
N PRO A 84 5.24 -2.06 12.85
CA PRO A 84 6.33 -2.94 12.51
C PRO A 84 7.42 -2.98 13.60
N PRO A 85 8.16 -4.09 13.74
CA PRO A 85 9.32 -4.17 14.62
C PRO A 85 10.32 -3.07 14.28
N GLY A 86 10.81 -2.35 15.27
CA GLY A 86 11.70 -1.19 15.12
C GLY A 86 11.02 0.15 15.34
N TYR A 87 9.70 0.22 15.36
CA TYR A 87 8.94 1.35 15.87
C TYR A 87 8.84 1.33 17.41
N GLU A 88 9.34 0.27 18.03
CA GLU A 88 9.32 0.02 19.48
C GLU A 88 10.22 0.99 20.28
N GLY A 89 10.95 1.88 19.62
CA GLY A 89 11.88 2.84 20.25
C GLY A 89 11.30 4.21 20.52
N ILE A 90 10.10 4.51 20.04
CA ILE A 90 9.38 5.74 20.41
C ILE A 90 8.25 5.28 21.30
N GLU A 91 8.47 5.33 22.62
CA GLU A 91 7.37 5.14 23.58
C GLU A 91 6.30 6.19 23.23
N PRO A 92 5.13 5.78 22.77
CA PRO A 92 4.05 6.72 22.56
C PRO A 92 3.71 7.39 23.89
N PRO A 93 3.25 8.66 23.87
CA PRO A 93 2.72 9.30 25.07
C PRO A 93 1.76 8.34 25.78
N ALA A 94 1.86 8.27 27.09
CA ALA A 94 1.07 7.34 27.90
C ALA A 94 -0.42 7.36 27.47
N GLY A 95 -0.89 6.24 26.98
CA GLY A 95 -2.27 6.06 26.50
C GLY A 95 -2.48 6.03 24.99
N LEU A 96 -1.46 6.16 24.16
CA LEU A 96 -1.51 6.01 22.71
C LEU A 96 -0.55 4.89 22.28
N GLY A 97 -0.75 4.31 21.11
CA GLY A 97 0.29 3.52 20.48
C GLY A 97 0.14 2.02 20.46
N GLN A 98 -1.05 1.50 20.25
CA GLN A 98 -1.22 0.06 20.12
C GLN A 98 -1.87 -0.38 18.80
N GLY A 99 -1.39 0.17 17.69
CA GLY A 99 -1.80 -0.26 16.36
C GLY A 99 -2.85 0.61 15.69
N VAL A 100 -3.17 0.25 14.44
CA VAL A 100 -3.99 1.00 13.50
C VAL A 100 -5.01 0.10 12.80
N LYS A 101 -6.07 0.69 12.22
CA LYS A 101 -7.03 -0.04 11.37
C LYS A 101 -6.63 -0.05 9.89
N LEU A 102 -5.72 0.82 9.51
CA LEU A 102 -5.20 0.95 8.15
C LEU A 102 -3.67 0.83 8.21
N ASP A 103 -3.08 0.03 7.35
CA ASP A 103 -1.63 -0.18 7.27
C ASP A 103 -1.19 -0.17 5.81
N TYR A 104 -0.60 0.94 5.39
CA TYR A 104 -0.10 1.13 4.02
C TYR A 104 1.41 1.07 3.98
N ARG A 105 1.95 0.46 2.93
CA ARG A 105 3.39 0.30 2.75
C ARG A 105 3.87 0.97 1.49
N HIS A 106 5.06 1.53 1.57
CA HIS A 106 5.76 2.03 0.38
C HIS A 106 6.50 0.89 -0.31
N TYR A 107 6.28 0.77 -1.61
CA TYR A 107 6.93 -0.24 -2.42
C TYR A 107 7.86 0.39 -3.44
N THR A 108 9.14 0.10 -3.31
CA THR A 108 10.19 0.56 -4.23
C THR A 108 10.57 -0.50 -5.26
N SER A 109 10.31 -1.78 -4.96
CA SER A 109 10.63 -2.88 -5.85
C SER A 109 9.69 -4.07 -5.65
N ARG A 110 9.56 -4.90 -6.68
CA ARG A 110 8.74 -6.10 -6.62
C ARG A 110 9.35 -7.22 -5.75
N THR A 111 10.64 -7.18 -5.52
CA THR A 111 11.31 -8.13 -4.63
C THR A 111 11.18 -7.76 -3.17
N GLN A 112 10.59 -6.60 -2.88
CA GLN A 112 10.33 -6.19 -1.51
C GLN A 112 9.32 -7.14 -0.88
N ILE A 113 9.63 -7.53 0.36
CA ILE A 113 8.77 -8.34 1.21
C ILE A 113 8.43 -7.49 2.42
N ASP A 114 7.14 -7.29 2.66
CA ASP A 114 6.66 -6.64 3.87
C ASP A 114 5.89 -7.60 4.75
N THR A 115 5.98 -7.36 6.06
CA THR A 115 5.27 -8.13 7.05
C THR A 115 4.33 -7.22 7.83
N HIS A 116 3.05 -7.53 7.75
CA HIS A 116 2.01 -6.91 8.58
C HIS A 116 1.68 -7.87 9.72
N ARG A 117 1.50 -7.36 10.91
CA ARG A 117 1.07 -8.15 12.06
C ARG A 117 -0.32 -7.71 12.47
N VAL A 118 -1.28 -8.64 12.49
CA VAL A 118 -2.61 -8.40 13.04
C VAL A 118 -2.70 -9.01 14.42
N LYS A 119 -3.04 -8.20 15.43
CA LYS A 119 -3.41 -8.65 16.78
C LYS A 119 -4.92 -8.57 16.92
N PHE A 120 -5.49 -9.53 17.63
CA PHE A 120 -6.94 -9.61 17.81
C PHE A 120 -7.30 -10.17 19.17
N GLN A 121 -8.48 -9.81 19.61
CA GLN A 121 -9.09 -10.22 20.86
C GLN A 121 -10.58 -10.50 20.63
N PRO A 122 -11.11 -11.68 20.97
CA PRO A 122 -12.53 -11.98 20.82
C PRO A 122 -13.37 -11.39 21.96
N ASN A 123 -14.67 -11.31 21.74
CA ASN A 123 -15.62 -11.24 22.84
C ASN A 123 -15.62 -12.55 23.63
N GLU A 124 -15.95 -12.50 24.90
CA GLU A 124 -16.16 -13.70 25.71
C GLU A 124 -17.62 -13.83 26.16
N PRO A 125 -18.04 -15.11 26.33
CA PRO A 125 -18.05 -16.22 25.37
C PRO A 125 -19.09 -15.99 24.28
N PRO A 126 -18.98 -16.58 23.11
CA PRO A 126 -18.22 -17.77 22.71
C PRO A 126 -16.95 -17.51 21.86
N GLY A 127 -16.31 -16.36 21.94
CA GLY A 127 -15.07 -15.91 21.35
C GLY A 127 -14.51 -16.62 20.11
N TYR A 128 -13.95 -17.79 20.28
CA TYR A 128 -13.40 -18.59 19.19
C TYR A 128 -14.44 -19.52 18.56
N PRO A 129 -14.30 -19.92 17.26
CA PRO A 129 -13.17 -19.62 16.37
C PRO A 129 -13.17 -18.17 15.89
N MET A 130 -11.96 -17.61 15.78
CA MET A 130 -11.75 -16.37 15.05
C MET A 130 -11.74 -16.66 13.55
N ARG A 131 -12.44 -15.87 12.78
CA ARG A 131 -12.55 -16.01 11.30
C ARG A 131 -12.01 -14.77 10.64
N PHE A 132 -11.10 -14.98 9.68
CA PHE A 132 -10.51 -13.94 8.85
C PHE A 132 -11.04 -14.13 7.43
N LYS A 133 -11.59 -13.09 6.84
CA LYS A 133 -12.13 -13.10 5.47
C LYS A 133 -11.58 -11.95 4.66
N TRP A 134 -11.43 -12.14 3.39
CA TRP A 134 -10.96 -11.12 2.46
C TRP A 134 -11.53 -11.34 1.07
N TYR A 135 -11.34 -10.36 0.19
CA TYR A 135 -11.72 -10.45 -1.21
C TYR A 135 -10.48 -10.68 -2.06
N ARG A 136 -10.35 -11.84 -2.68
CA ARG A 136 -9.20 -12.22 -3.52
C ARG A 136 -8.91 -11.18 -4.61
N ALA A 137 -9.97 -10.62 -5.22
CA ALA A 137 -9.84 -9.60 -6.25
C ALA A 137 -9.14 -8.33 -5.72
N GLU A 138 -9.47 -7.87 -4.50
CA GLU A 138 -8.81 -6.73 -3.87
C GLU A 138 -7.34 -7.04 -3.56
N VAL A 139 -7.07 -8.18 -2.93
CA VAL A 139 -5.70 -8.63 -2.63
C VAL A 139 -4.85 -8.71 -3.89
N ALA A 140 -5.41 -9.26 -4.96
CA ALA A 140 -4.72 -9.37 -6.23
C ALA A 140 -4.41 -8.04 -6.91
N THR A 141 -4.98 -6.91 -6.48
CA THR A 141 -4.62 -5.57 -6.99
C THR A 141 -3.39 -4.97 -6.31
N ILE A 142 -3.01 -5.46 -5.14
CA ILE A 142 -1.93 -4.87 -4.33
C ILE A 142 -0.69 -5.74 -4.24
N CYS A 143 -0.81 -7.07 -4.32
CA CYS A 143 0.33 -7.98 -4.24
C CYS A 143 0.24 -9.14 -5.24
N ASP A 144 1.39 -9.73 -5.53
CA ASP A 144 1.45 -10.98 -6.31
C ASP A 144 1.08 -12.18 -5.45
N SER A 145 1.48 -12.14 -4.19
CA SER A 145 1.14 -13.14 -3.18
C SER A 145 1.13 -12.50 -1.80
N CYS A 146 0.03 -12.70 -1.09
CA CYS A 146 -0.06 -12.40 0.33
C CYS A 146 -0.35 -13.71 1.06
N ILE A 147 0.41 -14.01 2.13
CA ILE A 147 0.29 -15.22 2.92
C ILE A 147 -0.04 -14.84 4.37
N LEU A 148 -1.18 -15.32 4.86
CA LEU A 148 -1.60 -15.15 6.26
C LEU A 148 -1.29 -16.45 7.02
N MET A 149 -0.65 -16.34 8.20
CA MET A 149 -0.24 -17.48 9.03
C MET A 149 0.03 -17.04 10.47
N ASP A 150 0.30 -17.99 11.37
CA ASP A 150 0.80 -17.68 12.71
C ASP A 150 2.23 -17.13 12.70
N GLU A 151 2.66 -16.57 13.83
CA GLU A 151 4.02 -16.03 14.02
C GLU A 151 5.13 -17.11 14.05
N PHE A 152 4.74 -18.39 14.12
CA PHE A 152 5.65 -19.54 14.12
C PHE A 152 5.87 -20.11 12.71
N GLY A 153 5.61 -19.29 11.70
CA GLY A 153 5.82 -19.67 10.30
C GLY A 153 4.80 -20.66 9.74
N GLY A 154 3.60 -20.68 10.29
CA GLY A 154 2.51 -21.56 9.85
C GLY A 154 2.56 -22.96 10.47
N ALA A 155 3.21 -23.10 11.62
CA ALA A 155 3.29 -24.38 12.33
C ALA A 155 2.00 -24.76 13.06
N ILE A 156 1.21 -23.77 13.47
CA ILE A 156 -0.04 -23.94 14.20
C ILE A 156 -1.24 -23.55 13.33
N VAL A 157 -1.20 -22.37 12.74
CA VAL A 157 -2.18 -21.91 11.77
C VAL A 157 -1.55 -21.99 10.38
N PRO A 158 -2.06 -22.86 9.49
CA PRO A 158 -1.42 -23.15 8.21
C PRO A 158 -1.27 -21.90 7.34
N LYS A 159 -0.17 -21.86 6.58
CA LYS A 159 0.07 -20.83 5.56
C LYS A 159 -1.08 -20.77 4.58
N THR A 160 -1.84 -19.70 4.62
CA THR A 160 -2.97 -19.50 3.72
C THR A 160 -2.68 -18.38 2.73
N ARG A 161 -2.62 -18.74 1.45
CA ARG A 161 -2.37 -17.78 0.36
C ARG A 161 -3.66 -17.00 0.07
N MET A 162 -3.65 -15.70 0.32
CA MET A 162 -4.83 -14.84 0.21
C MET A 162 -5.27 -14.59 -1.25
N THR A 163 -4.42 -14.82 -2.23
CA THR A 163 -4.77 -14.71 -3.66
C THR A 163 -5.52 -15.94 -4.19
N SER A 164 -5.47 -17.07 -3.49
CA SER A 164 -6.16 -18.32 -3.89
C SER A 164 -7.26 -18.75 -2.92
N SER A 165 -7.24 -18.27 -1.68
CA SER A 165 -8.28 -18.50 -0.67
C SER A 165 -9.01 -17.20 -0.36
N ASP A 166 -10.14 -17.25 0.33
CA ASP A 166 -10.96 -16.11 0.75
C ASP A 166 -11.18 -16.04 2.26
N SER A 167 -10.68 -17.03 2.99
CA SER A 167 -10.84 -17.09 4.45
C SER A 167 -9.79 -17.96 5.13
N LEU A 168 -9.63 -17.73 6.45
CA LEU A 168 -8.83 -18.50 7.39
C LEU A 168 -9.56 -18.55 8.71
N ASN A 169 -9.59 -19.74 9.37
CA ASN A 169 -10.16 -19.92 10.69
C ASN A 169 -9.06 -20.24 11.70
N VAL A 170 -9.11 -19.57 12.85
CA VAL A 170 -8.22 -19.82 13.99
C VAL A 170 -9.05 -20.41 15.13
N GLN A 171 -8.78 -21.66 15.44
CA GLN A 171 -9.52 -22.42 16.47
C GLN A 171 -8.90 -22.28 17.86
N LEU A 172 -7.58 -22.19 17.92
CA LEU A 172 -6.81 -22.25 19.14
C LEU A 172 -6.80 -20.89 19.85
N THR A 173 -7.32 -20.86 21.08
CA THR A 173 -7.44 -19.64 21.90
C THR A 173 -6.10 -19.03 22.31
N ALA A 174 -5.02 -19.80 22.27
CA ALA A 174 -3.67 -19.29 22.53
C ALA A 174 -3.12 -18.41 21.39
N ILE A 175 -3.72 -18.47 20.18
CA ILE A 175 -3.31 -17.63 19.04
C ILE A 175 -4.10 -16.33 19.07
N GLN A 176 -3.43 -15.23 19.40
CA GLN A 176 -3.99 -13.88 19.47
C GLN A 176 -3.39 -12.93 18.44
N SER A 177 -2.49 -13.44 17.60
CA SER A 177 -1.89 -12.68 16.50
C SER A 177 -1.60 -13.56 15.30
N LEU A 178 -1.64 -12.95 14.12
CA LEU A 178 -1.20 -13.53 12.86
C LEU A 178 -0.26 -12.57 12.17
N ILE A 179 0.61 -13.10 11.33
CA ILE A 179 1.41 -12.32 10.39
C ILE A 179 0.88 -12.50 8.97
N MET A 180 0.88 -11.43 8.22
CA MET A 180 0.65 -11.43 6.80
C MET A 180 1.93 -11.00 6.08
N ILE A 181 2.46 -11.89 5.25
CA ILE A 181 3.63 -11.60 4.44
C ILE A 181 3.15 -11.23 3.04
N GLN A 182 3.45 -10.01 2.63
CA GLN A 182 3.13 -9.47 1.34
C GLN A 182 4.37 -9.56 0.43
N TYR A 183 4.23 -10.25 -0.69
CA TYR A 183 5.26 -10.41 -1.71
C TYR A 183 4.89 -9.63 -2.95
N GLY A 184 5.75 -8.75 -3.38
CA GLY A 184 5.62 -8.01 -4.62
C GLY A 184 4.44 -7.02 -4.62
N ALA A 185 4.71 -5.78 -4.97
CA ALA A 185 3.64 -4.81 -5.24
C ALA A 185 3.24 -4.89 -6.70
N LYS A 186 1.95 -4.90 -6.97
CA LYS A 186 1.50 -4.58 -8.32
C LYS A 186 1.61 -3.08 -8.51
N ILE A 187 2.64 -2.64 -9.19
CA ILE A 187 2.72 -1.26 -9.66
C ILE A 187 1.71 -1.15 -10.80
N THR A 188 0.57 -0.54 -10.52
CA THR A 188 -0.51 -0.41 -11.50
C THR A 188 -0.37 0.87 -12.31
N GLY A 189 -0.42 0.74 -13.55
CA GLY A 189 -0.38 1.70 -14.64
C GLY A 189 -0.35 0.94 -15.95
N VAL A 190 -0.37 -0.41 -15.84
CA VAL A 190 -0.32 -1.30 -17.00
C VAL A 190 -1.68 -1.95 -17.20
N ASP A 191 -2.36 -1.59 -18.26
CA ASP A 191 -3.63 -2.18 -18.66
C ASP A 191 -3.40 -3.20 -19.79
N GLN A 192 -3.93 -4.40 -19.64
CA GLN A 192 -3.98 -5.36 -20.74
C GLN A 192 -5.09 -4.94 -21.72
N THR A 193 -4.70 -4.59 -22.93
CA THR A 193 -5.59 -3.96 -23.91
C THR A 193 -6.27 -4.93 -24.86
N GLN A 194 -5.71 -6.12 -25.04
CA GLN A 194 -6.25 -7.12 -25.97
C GLN A 194 -6.04 -8.53 -25.42
N SER A 195 -7.00 -9.42 -25.73
CA SER A 195 -6.86 -10.85 -25.52
C SER A 195 -6.06 -11.45 -26.69
N GLY A 196 -5.00 -12.19 -26.37
CA GLY A 196 -4.16 -12.84 -27.36
C GLY A 196 -2.72 -12.95 -26.88
N VAL A 197 -1.93 -13.80 -27.53
CA VAL A 197 -0.51 -13.97 -27.26
C VAL A 197 0.27 -13.33 -28.40
N PRO A 198 1.07 -12.28 -28.13
CA PRO A 198 1.94 -11.69 -29.15
C PRO A 198 2.99 -12.68 -29.67
N GLY A 199 3.36 -12.54 -30.94
CA GLY A 199 4.41 -13.36 -31.55
C GLY A 199 5.83 -13.05 -31.06
N SER A 200 6.05 -11.89 -30.47
CA SER A 200 7.35 -11.43 -29.97
C SER A 200 7.17 -10.42 -28.83
N PHE A 201 8.25 -10.13 -28.09
CA PHE A 201 8.32 -8.95 -27.24
C PHE A 201 8.45 -7.70 -28.10
N ALA A 202 7.73 -6.65 -27.78
CA ALA A 202 7.84 -5.37 -28.48
C ALA A 202 7.63 -4.19 -27.52
N LEU A 203 8.28 -3.06 -27.81
CA LEU A 203 8.01 -1.76 -27.22
C LEU A 203 7.69 -0.80 -28.36
N GLU A 204 6.47 -0.28 -28.41
CA GLU A 204 6.05 0.65 -29.44
C GLU A 204 6.51 2.08 -29.13
N GLN A 205 6.40 2.95 -30.12
CA GLN A 205 6.58 4.39 -29.94
C GLN A 205 5.39 4.92 -29.13
N ASN A 206 5.67 5.77 -28.15
CA ASN A 206 4.61 6.42 -27.38
C ASN A 206 3.72 7.31 -28.26
N PHE A 207 2.45 7.41 -27.90
CA PHE A 207 1.50 8.28 -28.58
C PHE A 207 0.62 9.02 -27.56
N PRO A 208 0.45 10.36 -27.73
CA PRO A 208 1.12 11.23 -28.70
C PRO A 208 2.62 11.37 -28.44
N ASN A 209 3.40 11.76 -29.48
CA ASN A 209 4.81 12.15 -29.38
C ASN A 209 5.11 13.20 -30.46
N PRO A 210 5.34 14.49 -30.15
CA PRO A 210 5.44 15.07 -28.80
C PRO A 210 4.16 14.97 -27.98
N PHE A 211 4.27 15.08 -26.64
CA PHE A 211 3.11 14.98 -25.74
C PHE A 211 3.06 16.11 -24.69
N ASN A 212 1.83 16.41 -24.21
CA ASN A 212 1.54 17.39 -23.16
C ASN A 212 0.22 17.05 -22.45
N PRO A 213 0.17 16.82 -21.15
CA PRO A 213 1.26 16.36 -20.32
C PRO A 213 1.41 14.83 -20.35
N THR A 214 0.46 14.11 -20.98
CA THR A 214 0.32 12.63 -20.88
C THR A 214 0.58 11.96 -22.21
N THR A 215 1.24 10.82 -22.17
CA THR A 215 1.45 9.94 -23.32
C THR A 215 1.21 8.48 -22.94
N THR A 216 0.79 7.67 -23.91
CA THR A 216 0.58 6.23 -23.75
C THR A 216 1.70 5.47 -24.43
N ILE A 217 2.27 4.50 -23.75
CA ILE A 217 3.31 3.59 -24.23
C ILE A 217 2.68 2.21 -24.34
N ARG A 218 2.72 1.61 -25.54
CA ARG A 218 2.24 0.25 -25.81
C ARG A 218 3.39 -0.71 -25.85
N PHE A 219 3.19 -1.92 -25.36
CA PHE A 219 4.20 -2.96 -25.40
C PHE A 219 3.57 -4.35 -25.39
N GLU A 220 4.35 -5.33 -25.81
CA GLU A 220 3.91 -6.71 -25.99
C GLU A 220 4.77 -7.68 -25.19
N ILE A 221 4.12 -8.62 -24.56
CA ILE A 221 4.75 -9.69 -23.78
C ILE A 221 4.41 -11.03 -24.43
N GLN A 222 5.39 -11.65 -25.07
CA GLN A 222 5.22 -12.92 -25.79
C GLN A 222 5.01 -14.10 -24.83
N ARG A 223 5.69 -14.08 -23.71
CA ARG A 223 5.66 -15.12 -22.66
C ARG A 223 5.81 -14.47 -21.30
N GLY A 224 5.41 -15.19 -20.25
CA GLY A 224 5.52 -14.69 -18.89
C GLY A 224 6.93 -14.15 -18.59
N ALA A 225 7.03 -12.87 -18.21
CA ALA A 225 8.30 -12.21 -18.00
C ALA A 225 8.21 -11.15 -16.91
N PHE A 226 9.26 -11.01 -16.12
CA PHE A 226 9.43 -9.85 -15.28
C PHE A 226 9.75 -8.64 -16.16
N THR A 227 8.87 -7.64 -16.15
CA THR A 227 8.95 -6.49 -17.06
C THR A 227 9.13 -5.21 -16.27
N ASP A 228 10.26 -4.52 -16.53
CA ASP A 228 10.54 -3.16 -16.04
C ASP A 228 10.41 -2.18 -17.20
N ILE A 229 9.59 -1.16 -17.00
CA ILE A 229 9.44 -0.01 -17.93
C ILE A 229 9.77 1.25 -17.17
N SER A 230 10.90 1.85 -17.50
CA SER A 230 11.42 3.02 -16.81
C SER A 230 11.75 4.15 -17.78
N VAL A 231 11.54 5.40 -17.33
CA VAL A 231 11.87 6.61 -18.08
C VAL A 231 13.20 7.17 -17.59
N TYR A 232 14.03 7.61 -18.55
CA TYR A 232 15.36 8.18 -18.32
C TYR A 232 15.48 9.55 -18.98
N ASN A 233 16.29 10.43 -18.40
CA ASN A 233 16.68 11.69 -19.02
C ASN A 233 17.85 11.48 -20.01
N ILE A 234 18.32 12.56 -20.64
CA ILE A 234 19.43 12.53 -21.60
C ILE A 234 20.79 12.17 -20.98
N LEU A 235 20.92 12.26 -19.66
CA LEU A 235 22.13 11.86 -18.92
C LEU A 235 22.09 10.38 -18.52
N GLY A 236 21.00 9.66 -18.84
CA GLY A 236 20.82 8.26 -18.45
C GLY A 236 20.35 8.07 -17.01
N GLU A 237 19.96 9.14 -16.32
CA GLU A 237 19.41 9.06 -14.98
C GLU A 237 17.96 8.61 -15.03
N LYS A 238 17.57 7.68 -14.16
CA LYS A 238 16.19 7.21 -14.06
C LYS A 238 15.32 8.30 -13.46
N VAL A 239 14.29 8.69 -14.21
CA VAL A 239 13.31 9.72 -13.83
C VAL A 239 12.08 9.12 -13.18
N ALA A 240 11.52 8.09 -13.82
CA ALA A 240 10.33 7.42 -13.37
C ALA A 240 10.34 5.92 -13.68
N THR A 241 9.72 5.12 -12.82
CA THR A 241 9.40 3.72 -13.10
C THR A 241 7.91 3.63 -13.36
N LEU A 242 7.54 3.24 -14.58
CA LEU A 242 6.14 3.16 -15.02
C LEU A 242 5.53 1.78 -14.77
N ALA A 243 6.36 0.73 -14.86
CA ALA A 243 5.98 -0.64 -14.56
C ALA A 243 7.20 -1.42 -14.07
N SER A 244 7.00 -2.32 -13.11
CA SER A 244 8.02 -3.25 -12.64
C SER A 244 7.32 -4.47 -12.04
N GLN A 245 6.93 -5.43 -12.91
CA GLN A 245 6.09 -6.56 -12.49
C GLN A 245 6.19 -7.76 -13.44
N MET A 246 5.74 -8.93 -12.96
CA MET A 246 5.53 -10.09 -13.82
C MET A 246 4.27 -9.89 -14.65
N LEU A 247 4.40 -10.00 -15.93
CA LEU A 247 3.29 -9.95 -16.86
C LEU A 247 3.09 -11.30 -17.53
N ALA A 248 1.84 -11.69 -17.66
CA ALA A 248 1.45 -12.82 -18.53
C ALA A 248 1.63 -12.45 -20.00
N PRO A 249 1.63 -13.41 -20.93
CA PRO A 249 1.57 -13.10 -22.35
C PRO A 249 0.37 -12.19 -22.67
N GLY A 250 0.60 -11.13 -23.46
CA GLY A 250 -0.47 -10.19 -23.79
C GLY A 250 0.02 -8.86 -24.33
N TYR A 251 -0.94 -8.01 -24.70
CA TYR A 251 -0.74 -6.64 -25.17
C TYR A 251 -1.06 -5.66 -24.06
N TYR A 252 -0.18 -4.72 -23.79
CA TYR A 252 -0.26 -3.85 -22.61
C TYR A 252 -0.08 -2.39 -22.98
N THR A 253 -0.62 -1.51 -22.14
CA THR A 253 -0.36 -0.08 -22.18
C THR A 253 0.04 0.43 -20.81
N VAL A 254 0.86 1.47 -20.77
CA VAL A 254 1.18 2.25 -19.58
C VAL A 254 1.21 3.73 -19.94
N GLN A 255 0.78 4.58 -19.03
CA GLN A 255 0.80 6.02 -19.23
C GLN A 255 1.93 6.69 -18.47
N TRP A 256 2.49 7.75 -19.05
CA TRP A 256 3.38 8.67 -18.36
C TRP A 256 2.85 10.11 -18.49
N ASN A 257 2.75 10.79 -17.37
CA ASN A 257 2.21 12.16 -17.26
C ASN A 257 3.29 13.23 -17.08
N GLY A 258 4.54 12.94 -17.44
CA GLY A 258 5.65 13.89 -17.32
C GLY A 258 6.06 14.19 -15.87
N THR A 259 5.90 13.21 -14.95
CA THR A 259 6.35 13.32 -13.54
C THR A 259 7.48 12.35 -13.23
N ASN A 260 8.28 12.69 -12.21
CA ASN A 260 9.25 11.77 -11.63
C ASN A 260 8.61 10.84 -10.59
N ASN A 261 9.39 9.92 -10.01
CA ASN A 261 8.92 8.99 -8.97
C ASN A 261 8.37 9.68 -7.71
N SER A 262 8.74 10.93 -7.47
CA SER A 262 8.23 11.75 -6.35
C SER A 262 6.95 12.52 -6.70
N GLY A 263 6.38 12.31 -7.90
CA GLY A 263 5.19 13.02 -8.39
C GLY A 263 5.45 14.44 -8.90
N ASN A 264 6.69 14.91 -8.90
CA ASN A 264 7.05 16.24 -9.37
C ASN A 264 7.14 16.27 -10.91
N SER A 265 6.53 17.29 -11.52
CA SER A 265 6.61 17.50 -12.97
C SER A 265 8.05 17.75 -13.41
N VAL A 266 8.47 17.07 -14.46
CA VAL A 266 9.81 17.23 -15.03
C VAL A 266 9.85 18.37 -16.08
N ALA A 267 11.03 18.79 -16.49
CA ALA A 267 11.20 19.83 -17.51
C ALA A 267 10.79 19.34 -18.91
N SER A 268 10.35 20.26 -19.79
CA SER A 268 10.20 19.95 -21.21
C SER A 268 11.54 19.49 -21.80
N GLY A 269 11.52 18.48 -22.65
CA GLY A 269 12.74 17.96 -23.23
C GLY A 269 12.62 16.53 -23.77
N VAL A 270 13.78 15.98 -24.10
CA VAL A 270 13.93 14.62 -24.59
C VAL A 270 14.11 13.65 -23.40
N TYR A 271 13.34 12.58 -23.43
CA TYR A 271 13.41 11.46 -22.49
C TYR A 271 13.49 10.15 -23.28
N PHE A 272 13.81 9.08 -22.57
CA PHE A 272 13.85 7.75 -23.14
C PHE A 272 13.06 6.81 -22.26
N VAL A 273 12.15 6.05 -22.84
CA VAL A 273 11.54 4.91 -22.15
C VAL A 273 12.31 3.64 -22.53
N ARG A 274 12.70 2.88 -21.51
CA ARG A 274 13.32 1.58 -21.70
C ARG A 274 12.43 0.50 -21.12
N MET A 275 12.21 -0.55 -21.87
CA MET A 275 11.60 -1.79 -21.44
C MET A 275 12.67 -2.86 -21.30
N ASN A 276 12.71 -3.55 -20.16
CA ASN A 276 13.48 -4.75 -19.95
C ASN A 276 12.50 -5.86 -19.54
N ALA A 277 12.45 -6.94 -20.30
CA ALA A 277 11.64 -8.11 -19.95
C ALA A 277 12.58 -9.31 -19.73
N GLN A 278 12.52 -9.89 -18.54
CA GLN A 278 13.29 -11.07 -18.14
C GLN A 278 12.37 -12.28 -18.11
N ALA A 279 12.62 -13.25 -18.98
CA ALA A 279 11.88 -14.48 -19.08
C ALA A 279 12.84 -15.68 -18.95
N ASP A 280 12.30 -16.86 -18.61
CA ASP A 280 13.10 -18.07 -18.37
C ASP A 280 14.06 -18.41 -19.52
N ASN A 281 13.68 -18.12 -20.76
CA ASN A 281 14.45 -18.44 -21.98
C ASN A 281 15.03 -17.20 -22.68
N GLY A 282 15.45 -16.19 -21.91
CA GLY A 282 16.15 -15.03 -22.43
C GLY A 282 15.50 -13.68 -22.09
N ASN A 283 16.31 -12.65 -22.22
CA ASN A 283 15.93 -11.29 -21.86
C ASN A 283 15.65 -10.47 -23.14
N PHE A 284 14.69 -9.58 -23.04
CA PHE A 284 14.40 -8.59 -24.07
C PHE A 284 14.65 -7.20 -23.52
N SER A 285 15.24 -6.32 -24.33
CA SER A 285 15.41 -4.90 -24.02
C SER A 285 15.12 -4.04 -25.24
N ALA A 286 14.36 -2.99 -25.04
CA ALA A 286 14.05 -2.01 -26.08
C ALA A 286 14.02 -0.59 -25.51
N LEU A 287 14.32 0.39 -26.37
CA LEU A 287 14.37 1.81 -26.04
C LEU A 287 13.56 2.62 -27.04
N ARG A 288 12.79 3.63 -26.55
CA ARG A 288 12.09 4.60 -27.41
C ARG A 288 12.31 6.02 -26.89
N LYS A 289 12.40 6.96 -27.82
CA LYS A 289 12.56 8.39 -27.54
C LYS A 289 11.18 9.03 -27.28
N LEU A 290 11.09 9.81 -26.23
CA LEU A 290 9.92 10.60 -25.86
C LEU A 290 10.25 12.08 -25.98
N LEU A 291 9.33 12.90 -26.50
CA LEU A 291 9.48 14.36 -26.54
C LEU A 291 8.36 14.99 -25.70
N PHE A 292 8.71 15.49 -24.52
CA PHE A 292 7.80 16.15 -23.61
C PHE A 292 7.80 17.65 -23.84
N MET A 293 6.62 18.23 -24.02
CA MET A 293 6.41 19.68 -24.17
C MET A 293 5.38 20.14 -23.15
N LYS A 294 5.69 21.22 -22.45
CA LYS A 294 4.73 21.91 -21.57
C LYS A 294 4.05 23.03 -22.33
#